data_1609e7ae7d6e399a4c1739ef55d03c20
#
_entry.id   1609e7ae7d6e399a4c1739ef55d03c20
#
_cell.length_a   1.000
_cell.length_b   1.000
_cell.length_c   1.000
_cell.angle_alpha   90.00
_cell.angle_beta   90.00
_cell.angle_gamma   90.00
#
_symmetry.space_group_name_H-M   'P 1'
#
loop_
_entity.id
_entity.type
_entity.pdbx_description
1 polymer ?
#
loop_
_entity_poly.entity_id
_entity_poly.type
_entity_poly.pdbx_seq_one_letter_code
_entity_poly.pdbx_strand_id
1 'polypeptide(L)'
;MKERGAGMVSAHQKASLKKARKQRVLQAKAVLSGLSGTSFVPRGVTPGRHSVSLDPETMDTRLPGGGLIKNALHEVRPLDPHDGPAATAFLLGLAARLSHGDAGLIVWIRPQAVVREWGLPYAPGLARFGLSPSRILFIHPRTEQEALWAMEEAVQARGVALAIGDIEDA
;
A
#
# COMPACT_ATOMS: atom_id res chain seq x y z
N MET A 1 -35.16 25.83 -21.93
CA MET A 1 -34.17 25.10 -22.75
C MET A 1 -32.83 25.76 -22.50
N LYS A 2 -31.96 25.16 -21.69
CA LYS A 2 -30.64 25.67 -21.35
C LYS A 2 -29.65 24.50 -21.44
N GLU A 3 -28.96 24.45 -22.56
CA GLU A 3 -27.87 23.48 -22.76
C GLU A 3 -26.74 23.75 -21.84
N ARG A 4 -26.34 22.76 -21.05
CA ARG A 4 -25.14 22.79 -20.22
C ARG A 4 -23.95 22.41 -21.10
N GLY A 5 -23.13 23.41 -21.46
CA GLY A 5 -21.88 23.21 -22.15
C GLY A 5 -20.95 22.32 -21.33
N ALA A 6 -20.68 21.14 -21.82
CA ALA A 6 -19.59 20.29 -21.38
C ALA A 6 -18.28 21.02 -21.70
N GLY A 7 -17.61 21.53 -20.68
CA GLY A 7 -16.34 22.24 -20.81
C GLY A 7 -15.27 21.34 -21.41
N MET A 8 -14.99 21.54 -22.67
CA MET A 8 -13.92 20.87 -23.43
C MET A 8 -12.58 21.31 -22.86
N VAL A 9 -11.94 20.45 -22.06
CA VAL A 9 -10.60 20.70 -21.51
C VAL A 9 -9.64 20.93 -22.69
N SER A 10 -9.07 22.12 -22.77
CA SER A 10 -8.19 22.54 -23.86
C SER A 10 -6.96 21.63 -23.97
N ALA A 11 -6.43 21.44 -25.19
CA ALA A 11 -5.23 20.65 -25.43
C ALA A 11 -4.05 21.12 -24.57
N HIS A 12 -3.97 22.42 -24.31
CA HIS A 12 -2.95 23.02 -23.42
C HIS A 12 -3.12 22.61 -21.95
N GLN A 13 -4.36 22.54 -21.46
CA GLN A 13 -4.68 22.05 -20.11
C GLN A 13 -4.36 20.55 -19.96
N LYS A 14 -4.63 19.75 -20.98
CA LYS A 14 -4.26 18.31 -20.99
C LYS A 14 -2.74 18.13 -20.97
N ALA A 15 -1.99 18.94 -21.74
CA ALA A 15 -0.53 18.91 -21.74
C ALA A 15 0.08 19.34 -20.39
N SER A 16 -0.47 20.40 -19.77
CA SER A 16 -0.07 20.85 -18.44
C SER A 16 -0.33 19.80 -17.36
N LEU A 17 -1.50 19.18 -17.37
CA LEU A 17 -1.83 18.08 -16.46
C LEU A 17 -0.89 16.86 -16.66
N LYS A 18 -0.56 16.53 -17.90
CA LYS A 18 0.37 15.44 -18.22
C LYS A 18 1.80 15.76 -17.73
N LYS A 19 2.24 17.02 -17.84
CA LYS A 19 3.53 17.48 -17.33
C LYS A 19 3.59 17.47 -15.80
N ALA A 20 2.55 17.97 -15.12
CA ALA A 20 2.44 17.94 -13.66
C ALA A 20 2.39 16.50 -13.12
N ARG A 21 1.71 15.59 -13.82
CA ARG A 21 1.65 14.16 -13.49
C ARG A 21 3.03 13.51 -13.60
N LYS A 22 3.77 13.78 -14.69
CA LYS A 22 5.14 13.27 -14.87
C LYS A 22 6.08 13.78 -13.78
N GLN A 23 5.95 15.03 -13.36
CA GLN A 23 6.73 15.58 -12.25
C GLN A 23 6.42 14.91 -10.90
N ARG A 24 5.15 14.63 -10.58
CA ARG A 24 4.77 13.93 -9.34
C ARG A 24 5.31 12.50 -9.31
N VAL A 25 5.28 11.81 -10.43
CA VAL A 25 5.85 10.47 -10.59
C VAL A 25 7.37 10.50 -10.38
N LEU A 26 8.06 11.49 -10.97
CA LEU A 26 9.50 11.68 -10.79
C LEU A 26 9.86 12.04 -9.34
N GLN A 27 9.02 12.83 -8.64
CA GLN A 27 9.21 13.13 -7.22
C GLN A 27 9.02 11.89 -6.35
N ALA A 28 7.97 11.09 -6.58
CA ALA A 28 7.77 9.83 -5.86
C ALA A 28 8.94 8.87 -6.09
N LYS A 29 9.41 8.75 -7.34
CA LYS A 29 10.59 7.95 -7.70
C LYS A 29 11.87 8.47 -7.04
N ALA A 30 12.06 9.78 -6.95
CA ALA A 30 13.21 10.39 -6.27
C ALA A 30 13.19 10.12 -4.75
N VAL A 31 12.01 10.17 -4.11
CA VAL A 31 11.86 9.82 -2.70
C VAL A 31 12.17 8.35 -2.48
N LEU A 32 11.61 7.45 -3.30
CA LEU A 32 11.85 6.01 -3.20
C LEU A 32 13.31 5.64 -3.52
N SER A 33 13.94 6.28 -4.52
CA SER A 33 15.34 6.05 -4.87
C SER A 33 16.31 6.63 -3.84
N GLY A 34 15.97 7.73 -3.16
CA GLY A 34 16.73 8.28 -2.05
C GLY A 34 16.80 7.34 -0.83
N LEU A 35 15.85 6.42 -0.71
CA LEU A 35 15.84 5.36 0.30
C LEU A 35 16.71 4.14 -0.09
N SER A 36 17.32 4.16 -1.28
CA SER A 36 18.03 3.03 -1.91
C SER A 36 19.49 2.88 -1.43
N GLY A 37 19.74 2.82 -0.12
CA GLY A 37 21.08 2.77 0.47
C GLY A 37 21.68 1.41 0.80
N THR A 38 20.94 0.28 0.74
CA THR A 38 21.48 -1.05 1.08
C THR A 38 20.95 -2.16 0.19
N SER A 39 21.81 -3.08 -0.22
CA SER A 39 21.49 -4.18 -1.15
C SER A 39 20.53 -5.18 -0.53
N PHE A 40 19.29 -5.26 -1.00
CA PHE A 40 18.38 -6.34 -0.69
C PHE A 40 18.66 -7.51 -1.63
N VAL A 41 19.19 -8.60 -1.08
CA VAL A 41 19.23 -9.89 -1.75
C VAL A 41 18.06 -10.69 -1.20
N PRO A 42 17.10 -11.15 -2.03
CA PRO A 42 16.09 -12.10 -1.58
C PRO A 42 16.81 -13.36 -1.13
N ARG A 43 16.97 -13.56 0.16
CA ARG A 43 17.40 -14.86 0.68
C ARG A 43 16.25 -15.82 0.49
N GLY A 44 16.55 -16.99 -0.08
CA GLY A 44 15.56 -18.05 -0.26
C GLY A 44 14.77 -18.27 1.04
N VAL A 45 13.45 -18.31 0.92
CA VAL A 45 12.53 -18.52 2.04
C VAL A 45 12.80 -19.90 2.62
N THR A 46 13.49 -19.93 3.74
CA THR A 46 13.62 -21.16 4.53
C THR A 46 12.41 -21.25 5.44
N PRO A 47 11.55 -22.28 5.34
CA PRO A 47 10.42 -22.45 6.23
C PRO A 47 10.85 -22.37 7.70
N GLY A 48 10.17 -21.57 8.51
CA GLY A 48 10.34 -21.51 9.97
C GLY A 48 11.23 -20.40 10.53
N ARG A 49 11.98 -19.63 9.71
CA ARG A 49 12.87 -18.57 10.24
C ARG A 49 12.36 -17.13 10.09
N HIS A 50 11.27 -16.89 9.38
CA HIS A 50 10.77 -15.54 9.07
C HIS A 50 9.24 -15.45 9.13
N SER A 51 8.61 -16.14 10.06
CA SER A 51 7.18 -15.98 10.32
C SER A 51 6.91 -15.02 11.47
N VAL A 52 5.80 -14.33 11.40
CA VAL A 52 5.25 -13.49 12.47
C VAL A 52 3.98 -14.13 12.97
N SER A 53 3.90 -14.36 14.27
CA SER A 53 2.69 -14.84 14.91
C SER A 53 1.53 -13.85 14.71
N LEU A 54 0.36 -14.37 14.37
CA LEU A 54 -0.86 -13.57 14.29
C LEU A 54 -1.57 -13.46 15.65
N ASP A 55 -1.21 -14.38 16.61
CA ASP A 55 -1.83 -14.43 17.92
C ASP A 55 -3.37 -14.19 17.86
N PRO A 56 -4.20 -15.20 17.88
CA PRO A 56 -4.09 -16.37 18.78
C PRO A 56 -3.43 -17.59 18.13
N GLU A 57 -2.84 -18.46 18.96
CA GLU A 57 -2.18 -19.71 18.58
C GLU A 57 -3.01 -20.59 17.64
N THR A 58 -4.33 -20.55 17.77
CA THR A 58 -5.27 -21.28 16.89
C THR A 58 -5.20 -20.85 15.42
N MET A 59 -4.77 -19.62 15.13
CA MET A 59 -4.53 -19.16 13.76
C MET A 59 -3.15 -19.59 13.29
N ASP A 60 -2.15 -19.40 14.12
CA ASP A 60 -0.77 -19.69 13.78
C ASP A 60 -0.54 -21.19 13.48
N THR A 61 -1.18 -22.08 14.23
CA THR A 61 -1.11 -23.53 14.01
C THR A 61 -1.70 -23.98 12.66
N ARG A 62 -2.55 -23.15 12.04
CA ARG A 62 -3.14 -23.43 10.72
C ARG A 62 -2.32 -22.86 9.57
N LEU A 63 -1.34 -22.01 9.87
CA LEU A 63 -0.47 -21.41 8.86
C LEU A 63 0.82 -22.22 8.68
N PRO A 64 1.29 -22.39 7.43
CA PRO A 64 2.57 -23.01 7.17
C PRO A 64 3.69 -22.26 7.89
N GLY A 65 4.41 -22.92 8.81
CA GLY A 65 5.49 -22.29 9.56
C GLY A 65 5.09 -21.58 10.87
N GLY A 66 3.84 -21.77 11.35
CA GLY A 66 3.40 -21.26 12.64
C GLY A 66 3.21 -19.75 12.69
N GLY A 67 2.77 -19.15 11.58
CA GLY A 67 2.51 -17.73 11.48
C GLY A 67 2.57 -17.20 10.05
N LEU A 68 2.43 -15.89 9.88
CA LEU A 68 2.48 -15.22 8.58
C LEU A 68 3.95 -15.10 8.12
N ILE A 69 4.25 -15.58 6.93
CA ILE A 69 5.62 -15.56 6.37
C ILE A 69 5.99 -14.12 6.00
N LYS A 70 7.15 -13.63 6.46
CA LYS A 70 7.73 -12.36 6.00
C LYS A 70 8.30 -12.49 4.59
N ASN A 71 8.43 -11.35 3.90
CA ASN A 71 8.97 -11.27 2.54
C ASN A 71 8.19 -12.13 1.53
N ALA A 72 6.88 -12.15 1.68
CA ALA A 72 5.94 -12.83 0.80
C ALA A 72 4.78 -11.89 0.45
N LEU A 73 4.11 -12.18 -0.65
CA LEU A 73 2.86 -11.55 -1.00
C LEU A 73 1.73 -12.21 -0.21
N HIS A 74 0.93 -11.38 0.45
CA HIS A 74 -0.28 -11.81 1.14
C HIS A 74 -1.47 -11.07 0.56
N GLU A 75 -2.54 -11.78 0.33
CA GLU A 75 -3.80 -11.22 -0.14
C GLU A 75 -4.85 -11.33 0.98
N VAL A 76 -5.56 -10.23 1.21
CA VAL A 76 -6.72 -10.18 2.12
C VAL A 76 -7.92 -9.82 1.27
N ARG A 77 -8.85 -10.77 1.13
CA ARG A 77 -10.10 -10.57 0.38
C ARG A 77 -11.27 -10.50 1.34
N PRO A 78 -12.07 -9.42 1.31
CA PRO A 78 -13.35 -9.40 2.01
C PRO A 78 -14.29 -10.43 1.36
N LEU A 79 -15.12 -11.06 2.18
CA LEU A 79 -16.11 -12.02 1.69
C LEU A 79 -17.28 -11.31 0.99
N ASP A 80 -17.62 -10.12 1.49
CA ASP A 80 -18.65 -9.23 0.96
C ASP A 80 -18.00 -7.86 0.67
N PRO A 81 -18.38 -7.16 -0.41
CA PRO A 81 -17.88 -5.81 -0.70
C PRO A 81 -18.06 -4.82 0.47
N HIS A 82 -19.10 -4.99 1.28
CA HIS A 82 -19.33 -4.15 2.46
C HIS A 82 -18.35 -4.39 3.61
N ASP A 83 -17.59 -5.49 3.57
CA ASP A 83 -16.56 -5.82 4.57
C ASP A 83 -15.22 -5.12 4.32
N GLY A 84 -15.12 -4.24 3.33
CA GLY A 84 -13.92 -3.48 3.01
C GLY A 84 -13.28 -2.77 4.22
N PRO A 85 -14.05 -2.06 5.07
CA PRO A 85 -13.51 -1.46 6.30
C PRO A 85 -12.96 -2.49 7.29
N ALA A 86 -13.58 -3.67 7.41
CA ALA A 86 -13.10 -4.75 8.27
C ALA A 86 -11.80 -5.36 7.74
N ALA A 87 -11.71 -5.57 6.42
CA ALA A 87 -10.49 -6.01 5.75
C ALA A 87 -9.36 -4.99 5.94
N THR A 88 -9.66 -3.69 5.82
CA THR A 88 -8.70 -2.61 6.09
C THR A 88 -8.21 -2.64 7.54
N ALA A 89 -9.10 -2.83 8.52
CA ALA A 89 -8.72 -2.93 9.94
C ALA A 89 -7.84 -4.16 10.20
N PHE A 90 -8.14 -5.28 9.56
CA PHE A 90 -7.31 -6.48 9.63
C PHE A 90 -5.92 -6.24 9.03
N LEU A 91 -5.84 -5.60 7.85
CA LEU A 91 -4.57 -5.20 7.23
C LEU A 91 -3.74 -4.28 8.13
N LEU A 92 -4.37 -3.37 8.86
CA LEU A 92 -3.67 -2.51 9.84
C LEU A 92 -3.04 -3.35 10.97
N GLY A 93 -3.76 -4.33 11.48
CA GLY A 93 -3.24 -5.26 12.48
C GLY A 93 -2.05 -6.07 11.95
N LEU A 94 -2.13 -6.56 10.71
CA LEU A 94 -1.02 -7.25 10.04
C LEU A 94 0.17 -6.32 9.82
N ALA A 95 -0.08 -5.11 9.31
CA ALA A 95 0.95 -4.12 9.05
C ALA A 95 1.73 -3.78 10.31
N ALA A 96 1.04 -3.59 11.45
CA ALA A 96 1.66 -3.33 12.73
C ALA A 96 2.59 -4.48 13.16
N ARG A 97 2.15 -5.72 13.01
CA ARG A 97 2.94 -6.91 13.37
C ARG A 97 4.12 -7.13 12.43
N LEU A 98 3.89 -7.04 11.11
CA LEU A 98 4.91 -7.27 10.09
C LEU A 98 6.01 -6.20 10.12
N SER A 99 5.67 -4.94 10.42
CA SER A 99 6.61 -3.83 10.50
C SER A 99 7.19 -3.59 11.90
N HIS A 100 6.84 -4.44 12.89
CA HIS A 100 7.36 -4.30 14.25
C HIS A 100 8.89 -4.48 14.29
N GLY A 101 9.56 -3.53 14.89
CA GLY A 101 11.03 -3.52 14.96
C GLY A 101 11.76 -3.10 13.68
N ASP A 102 11.02 -2.83 12.60
CA ASP A 102 11.58 -2.28 11.38
C ASP A 102 11.46 -0.75 11.36
N ALA A 103 12.52 -0.06 10.92
CA ALA A 103 12.54 1.39 10.81
C ALA A 103 12.09 1.93 9.43
N GLY A 104 11.87 1.04 8.46
CA GLY A 104 11.49 1.39 7.09
C GLY A 104 10.09 2.01 6.97
N LEU A 105 9.80 2.60 5.83
CA LEU A 105 8.49 3.16 5.51
C LEU A 105 7.46 2.06 5.24
N ILE A 106 6.21 2.36 5.50
CA ILE A 106 5.06 1.62 5.02
C ILE A 106 4.50 2.41 3.84
N VAL A 107 4.55 1.85 2.64
CA VAL A 107 3.96 2.47 1.45
C VAL A 107 2.57 1.90 1.25
N TRP A 108 1.55 2.77 1.26
CA TRP A 108 0.17 2.36 1.04
C TRP A 108 -0.35 2.94 -0.27
N ILE A 109 -0.51 2.07 -1.25
CA ILE A 109 -1.07 2.38 -2.56
C ILE A 109 -2.59 2.20 -2.47
N ARG A 110 -3.29 3.35 -2.42
CA ARG A 110 -4.73 3.41 -2.28
C ARG A 110 -5.31 4.21 -3.44
N PRO A 111 -5.94 3.57 -4.43
CA PRO A 111 -6.50 4.23 -5.61
C PRO A 111 -7.46 5.36 -5.25
N GLN A 112 -7.56 6.38 -6.11
CA GLN A 112 -8.45 7.52 -5.87
C GLN A 112 -9.93 7.11 -5.77
N ALA A 113 -10.34 6.04 -6.45
CA ALA A 113 -11.69 5.48 -6.33
C ALA A 113 -11.94 5.01 -4.89
N VAL A 114 -11.04 4.19 -4.34
CA VAL A 114 -11.11 3.69 -2.97
C VAL A 114 -11.09 4.82 -1.94
N VAL A 115 -10.24 5.85 -2.16
CA VAL A 115 -10.23 7.03 -1.28
C VAL A 115 -11.54 7.78 -1.29
N ARG A 116 -12.23 7.86 -2.44
CA ARG A 116 -13.54 8.52 -2.55
C ARG A 116 -14.63 7.73 -1.85
N GLU A 117 -14.56 6.43 -1.89
CA GLU A 117 -15.57 5.53 -1.30
C GLU A 117 -15.37 5.36 0.21
N TRP A 118 -14.16 5.05 0.63
CA TRP A 118 -13.83 4.65 2.01
C TRP A 118 -13.03 5.68 2.79
N GLY A 119 -12.58 6.76 2.16
CA GLY A 119 -11.71 7.76 2.76
C GLY A 119 -10.28 7.29 2.99
N LEU A 120 -9.54 8.08 3.75
CA LEU A 120 -8.19 7.76 4.23
C LEU A 120 -8.25 7.24 5.67
N PRO A 121 -7.37 6.30 6.04
CA PRO A 121 -7.24 5.89 7.42
C PRO A 121 -6.96 7.07 8.34
N TYR A 122 -7.67 7.13 9.46
CA TYR A 122 -7.55 8.20 10.44
C TYR A 122 -6.25 8.07 11.24
N ALA A 123 -5.37 9.07 11.18
CA ALA A 123 -4.02 9.00 11.76
C ALA A 123 -3.98 8.61 13.26
N PRO A 124 -4.85 9.14 14.15
CA PRO A 124 -4.88 8.66 15.53
C PRO A 124 -5.33 7.21 15.67
N GLY A 125 -6.16 6.72 14.74
CA GLY A 125 -6.54 5.31 14.65
C GLY A 125 -5.35 4.43 14.31
N LEU A 126 -4.53 4.84 13.32
CA LEU A 126 -3.29 4.14 12.95
C LEU A 126 -2.36 3.99 14.16
N ALA A 127 -2.19 5.05 14.96
CA ALA A 127 -1.36 5.01 16.16
C ALA A 127 -1.87 4.00 17.19
N ARG A 128 -3.21 3.80 17.31
CA ARG A 128 -3.80 2.77 18.19
C ARG A 128 -3.50 1.34 17.73
N PHE A 129 -3.29 1.13 16.44
CA PHE A 129 -2.81 -0.15 15.90
C PHE A 129 -1.30 -0.36 16.11
N GLY A 130 -0.57 0.63 16.67
CA GLY A 130 0.87 0.57 16.81
C GLY A 130 1.65 1.04 15.57
N LEU A 131 0.96 1.64 14.61
CA LEU A 131 1.56 2.20 13.40
C LEU A 131 1.87 3.69 13.60
N SER A 132 3.10 4.11 13.34
CA SER A 132 3.44 5.54 13.34
C SER A 132 2.95 6.20 12.05
N PRO A 133 2.04 7.19 12.10
CA PRO A 133 1.57 7.87 10.90
C PRO A 133 2.69 8.54 10.10
N SER A 134 3.77 8.97 10.75
CA SER A 134 4.94 9.58 10.09
C SER A 134 5.76 8.60 9.25
N ARG A 135 5.55 7.30 9.42
CA ARG A 135 6.18 6.23 8.64
C ARG A 135 5.31 5.72 7.50
N ILE A 136 4.12 6.27 7.30
CA ILE A 136 3.20 5.82 6.27
C ILE A 136 3.19 6.82 5.12
N LEU A 137 3.57 6.35 3.93
CA LEU A 137 3.48 7.10 2.69
C LEU A 137 2.26 6.61 1.89
N PHE A 138 1.27 7.49 1.71
CA PHE A 138 0.12 7.20 0.86
C PHE A 138 0.38 7.60 -0.59
N ILE A 139 0.08 6.68 -1.51
CA ILE A 139 0.12 6.91 -2.96
C ILE A 139 -1.31 6.70 -3.50
N HIS A 140 -1.83 7.70 -4.22
CA HIS A 140 -3.19 7.69 -4.75
C HIS A 140 -3.18 7.64 -6.28
N PRO A 141 -2.99 6.46 -6.89
CA PRO A 141 -3.06 6.29 -8.33
C PRO A 141 -4.49 6.53 -8.84
N ARG A 142 -4.60 6.88 -10.13
CA ARG A 142 -5.88 7.09 -10.80
C ARG A 142 -6.35 5.86 -11.58
N THR A 143 -5.41 5.02 -11.94
CA THR A 143 -5.65 3.82 -12.74
C THR A 143 -5.02 2.63 -12.05
N GLU A 144 -5.54 1.45 -12.33
CA GLU A 144 -4.99 0.20 -11.85
C GLU A 144 -3.53 0.00 -12.31
N GLN A 145 -3.23 0.32 -13.57
CA GLN A 145 -1.86 0.24 -14.09
C GLN A 145 -0.89 1.12 -13.29
N GLU A 146 -1.32 2.31 -12.85
CA GLU A 146 -0.51 3.16 -11.98
C GLU A 146 -0.35 2.55 -10.58
N ALA A 147 -1.38 1.85 -10.08
CA ALA A 147 -1.33 1.18 -8.79
C ALA A 147 -0.33 0.02 -8.82
N LEU A 148 -0.39 -0.83 -9.83
CA LEU A 148 0.53 -1.96 -10.02
C LEU A 148 1.98 -1.46 -10.20
N TRP A 149 2.18 -0.42 -11.00
CA TRP A 149 3.51 0.17 -11.15
C TRP A 149 4.03 0.77 -9.83
N ALA A 150 3.18 1.47 -9.06
CA ALA A 150 3.57 2.01 -7.75
C ALA A 150 3.92 0.89 -6.76
N MET A 151 3.21 -0.24 -6.83
CA MET A 151 3.49 -1.43 -6.02
C MET A 151 4.85 -2.02 -6.39
N GLU A 152 5.15 -2.17 -7.68
CA GLU A 152 6.45 -2.65 -8.16
C GLU A 152 7.60 -1.77 -7.66
N GLU A 153 7.49 -0.46 -7.80
CA GLU A 153 8.49 0.49 -7.30
C GLU A 153 8.64 0.42 -5.77
N ALA A 154 7.53 0.26 -5.05
CA ALA A 154 7.55 0.17 -3.59
C ALA A 154 8.28 -1.10 -3.09
N VAL A 155 8.03 -2.26 -3.70
CA VAL A 155 8.68 -3.52 -3.27
C VAL A 155 10.16 -3.58 -3.64
N GLN A 156 10.60 -2.79 -4.64
CA GLN A 156 12.01 -2.67 -5.02
C GLN A 156 12.78 -1.65 -4.18
N ALA A 157 12.06 -0.76 -3.48
CA ALA A 157 12.69 0.32 -2.72
C ALA A 157 13.25 -0.19 -1.39
N ARG A 158 14.53 0.06 -1.16
CA ARG A 158 15.27 -0.49 0.01
C ARG A 158 14.86 0.07 1.36
N GLY A 159 14.25 1.25 1.39
CA GLY A 159 13.77 1.88 2.62
C GLY A 159 12.31 1.56 2.97
N VAL A 160 11.67 0.65 2.24
CA VAL A 160 10.29 0.23 2.45
C VAL A 160 10.28 -1.08 3.25
N ALA A 161 9.66 -1.04 4.43
CA ALA A 161 9.46 -2.21 5.27
C ALA A 161 8.25 -3.03 4.83
N LEU A 162 7.21 -2.35 4.32
CA LEU A 162 5.95 -2.97 3.92
C LEU A 162 5.31 -2.16 2.79
N ALA A 163 4.84 -2.84 1.77
CA ALA A 163 3.97 -2.27 0.74
C ALA A 163 2.55 -2.85 0.90
N ILE A 164 1.54 -1.97 0.89
CA ILE A 164 0.13 -2.31 0.94
C ILE A 164 -0.52 -1.78 -0.33
N GLY A 165 -1.30 -2.58 -1.03
CA GLY A 165 -2.07 -2.17 -2.20
C GLY A 165 -3.55 -2.49 -2.03
N ASP A 166 -4.40 -1.47 -2.13
CA ASP A 166 -5.84 -1.66 -2.34
C ASP A 166 -6.05 -1.81 -3.85
N ILE A 167 -6.14 -3.04 -4.32
CA ILE A 167 -6.34 -3.37 -5.73
C ILE A 167 -7.73 -3.96 -5.85
N GLU A 168 -8.56 -3.38 -6.70
CA GLU A 168 -9.90 -3.89 -6.99
C GLU A 168 -9.77 -4.98 -8.05
N ASP A 169 -10.51 -6.09 -7.88
CA ASP A 169 -10.69 -7.06 -8.94
C ASP A 169 -11.56 -6.41 -10.05
N ALA A 170 -11.06 -6.42 -11.29
CA ALA A 170 -11.79 -5.95 -12.46
C ALA A 170 -12.89 -6.93 -12.90
#